data_52d50831f2db45b175fb5ba325887f0c
#
_entry.id   52d50831f2db45b175fb5ba325887f0c
#
_cell.length_a   1.000
_cell.length_b   1.000
_cell.length_c   1.000
_cell.angle_alpha   90.00
_cell.angle_beta   90.00
_cell.angle_gamma   90.00
#
_symmetry.space_group_name_H-M   'P 1'
#
loop_
_entity.id
_entity.type
_entity.pdbx_description
1 polymer ?
#
loop_
_entity_poly.entity_id
_entity_poly.type
_entity_poly.pdbx_seq_one_letter_code
_entity_poly.pdbx_strand_id
1 'polypeptide(L)'
;MNDNVHFILLAVFLCALCILGTRFLKNYKFKQLLNCIKNQDVSRFSQIANSRLTKLLFPPYNIEYLKLNAFLLEGDEQEIDHQFTKMLDFNLGKTQRCDLLLKAYDYYLSKRNKKQCKSILKDIKSLEEKELYQDALKCYLIIFEKCTKYVDEMESQLHSMDSKEKSYLEYLLSIQYENLGDSNKSNFYKEQSLIHSS
;
A
#
# COMPACT_ATOMS: atom_id res chain seq x y z
N MET A 1 -3.13 -57.36 -4.76
CA MET A 1 -3.45 -56.09 -5.51
C MET A 1 -4.19 -55.04 -4.67
N ASN A 2 -4.81 -55.42 -3.53
CA ASN A 2 -5.52 -54.48 -2.65
C ASN A 2 -4.62 -53.68 -1.70
N ASP A 3 -3.49 -54.22 -1.24
CA ASP A 3 -2.63 -53.58 -0.24
C ASP A 3 -2.00 -52.28 -0.77
N ASN A 4 -1.59 -52.27 -2.02
CA ASN A 4 -1.06 -51.04 -2.66
C ASN A 4 -2.10 -49.90 -2.78
N VAL A 5 -3.38 -50.25 -2.98
CA VAL A 5 -4.48 -49.26 -3.07
C VAL A 5 -4.73 -48.67 -1.67
N HIS A 6 -4.74 -49.45 -0.63
CA HIS A 6 -4.89 -48.98 0.76
C HIS A 6 -3.74 -48.06 1.17
N PHE A 7 -2.51 -48.39 0.80
CA PHE A 7 -1.34 -47.58 1.06
C PHE A 7 -1.41 -46.24 0.35
N ILE A 8 -1.82 -46.22 -0.92
CA ILE A 8 -2.00 -44.96 -1.69
C ILE A 8 -3.09 -44.09 -1.08
N LEU A 9 -4.24 -44.67 -0.71
CA LEU A 9 -5.33 -43.95 -0.05
C LEU A 9 -4.91 -43.34 1.29
N LEU A 10 -4.15 -44.07 2.10
CA LEU A 10 -3.61 -43.59 3.36
C LEU A 10 -2.64 -42.41 3.13
N ALA A 11 -1.74 -42.53 2.16
CA ALA A 11 -0.80 -41.49 1.83
C ALA A 11 -1.53 -40.18 1.36
N VAL A 12 -2.54 -40.30 0.48
CA VAL A 12 -3.38 -39.19 0.04
C VAL A 12 -4.10 -38.55 1.22
N PHE A 13 -4.67 -39.33 2.12
CA PHE A 13 -5.34 -38.85 3.33
C PHE A 13 -4.39 -38.09 4.26
N LEU A 14 -3.20 -38.59 4.50
CA LEU A 14 -2.17 -37.92 5.29
C LEU A 14 -1.73 -36.59 4.64
N CYS A 15 -1.52 -36.57 3.33
CA CYS A 15 -1.22 -35.35 2.59
C CYS A 15 -2.36 -34.31 2.72
N ALA A 16 -3.61 -34.74 2.60
CA ALA A 16 -4.77 -33.85 2.78
C ALA A 16 -4.82 -33.26 4.20
N LEU A 17 -4.58 -34.06 5.23
CA LEU A 17 -4.50 -33.61 6.63
C LEU A 17 -3.36 -32.58 6.83
N CYS A 18 -2.18 -32.82 6.26
CA CYS A 18 -1.06 -31.90 6.31
C CYS A 18 -1.41 -30.55 5.64
N ILE A 19 -2.06 -30.57 4.47
CA ILE A 19 -2.47 -29.35 3.76
C ILE A 19 -3.51 -28.58 4.58
N LEU A 20 -4.51 -29.25 5.13
CA LEU A 20 -5.53 -28.62 5.97
C LEU A 20 -4.94 -28.04 7.25
N GLY A 21 -4.05 -28.79 7.92
CA GLY A 21 -3.35 -28.35 9.12
C GLY A 21 -2.47 -27.12 8.86
N THR A 22 -1.72 -27.09 7.77
CA THR A 22 -0.89 -25.94 7.39
C THR A 22 -1.76 -24.72 7.06
N ARG A 23 -2.88 -24.87 6.34
CA ARG A 23 -3.83 -23.77 6.07
C ARG A 23 -4.43 -23.23 7.37
N PHE A 24 -4.85 -24.08 8.28
CA PHE A 24 -5.39 -23.68 9.58
C PHE A 24 -4.35 -22.87 10.39
N LEU A 25 -3.12 -23.38 10.51
CA LEU A 25 -2.03 -22.71 11.22
C LEU A 25 -1.69 -21.36 10.58
N LYS A 26 -1.67 -21.29 9.24
CA LYS A 26 -1.43 -20.05 8.51
C LYS A 26 -2.52 -19.01 8.81
N ASN A 27 -3.80 -19.40 8.72
CA ASN A 27 -4.90 -18.49 9.00
C ASN A 27 -4.91 -18.03 10.47
N TYR A 28 -4.60 -18.92 11.41
CA TYR A 28 -4.51 -18.58 12.82
C TYR A 28 -3.39 -17.57 13.08
N LYS A 29 -2.19 -17.79 12.56
CA LYS A 29 -1.07 -16.88 12.69
C LYS A 29 -1.34 -15.53 12.02
N PHE A 30 -1.97 -15.54 10.85
CA PHE A 30 -2.35 -14.32 10.16
C PHE A 30 -3.32 -13.47 10.98
N LYS A 31 -4.36 -14.09 11.56
CA LYS A 31 -5.29 -13.40 12.47
C LYS A 31 -4.58 -12.84 13.71
N GLN A 32 -3.61 -13.55 14.29
CA GLN A 32 -2.81 -13.03 15.39
C GLN A 32 -2.03 -11.77 14.99
N LEU A 33 -1.36 -11.78 13.83
CA LEU A 33 -0.63 -10.64 13.31
C LEU A 33 -1.56 -9.44 13.06
N LEU A 34 -2.71 -9.65 12.41
CA LEU A 34 -3.70 -8.60 12.18
C LEU A 34 -4.25 -8.02 13.48
N ASN A 35 -4.51 -8.84 14.49
CA ASN A 35 -4.97 -8.36 15.80
C ASN A 35 -3.91 -7.49 16.49
N CYS A 36 -2.63 -7.84 16.39
CA CYS A 36 -1.56 -6.99 16.92
C CYS A 36 -1.53 -5.63 16.21
N ILE A 37 -1.66 -5.61 14.88
CA ILE A 37 -1.73 -4.36 14.10
C ILE A 37 -2.95 -3.52 14.53
N LYS A 38 -4.13 -4.15 14.61
CA LYS A 38 -5.37 -3.46 15.01
C LYS A 38 -5.27 -2.85 16.41
N ASN A 39 -4.57 -3.53 17.33
CA ASN A 39 -4.40 -3.08 18.71
C ASN A 39 -3.13 -2.22 18.90
N GLN A 40 -2.40 -1.91 17.83
CA GLN A 40 -1.14 -1.16 17.83
C GLN A 40 -0.07 -1.78 18.75
N ASP A 41 -0.11 -3.11 18.94
CA ASP A 41 0.86 -3.87 19.74
C ASP A 41 2.04 -4.33 18.86
N VAL A 42 2.92 -3.38 18.52
CA VAL A 42 4.08 -3.61 17.63
C VAL A 42 5.08 -4.57 18.26
N SER A 43 5.24 -4.56 19.59
CA SER A 43 6.12 -5.49 20.30
C SER A 43 5.69 -6.94 20.11
N ARG A 44 4.43 -7.24 20.40
CA ARG A 44 3.85 -8.58 20.18
C ARG A 44 3.81 -8.98 18.72
N PHE A 45 3.51 -8.02 17.82
CA PHE A 45 3.58 -8.24 16.39
C PHE A 45 4.98 -8.73 15.99
N SER A 46 6.04 -8.02 16.43
CA SER A 46 7.43 -8.35 16.12
C SER A 46 7.82 -9.74 16.64
N GLN A 47 7.39 -10.12 17.83
CA GLN A 47 7.63 -11.47 18.38
C GLN A 47 6.99 -12.57 17.52
N ILE A 48 5.72 -12.39 17.13
CA ILE A 48 5.00 -13.35 16.29
C ILE A 48 5.60 -13.41 14.90
N ALA A 49 5.86 -12.26 14.27
CA ALA A 49 6.42 -12.14 12.93
C ALA A 49 7.80 -12.79 12.81
N ASN A 50 8.64 -12.66 13.84
CA ASN A 50 9.99 -13.23 13.87
C ASN A 50 10.04 -14.70 14.31
N SER A 51 8.91 -15.32 14.74
CA SER A 51 8.88 -16.71 15.14
C SER A 51 9.23 -17.65 13.98
N ARG A 52 9.89 -18.78 14.29
CA ARG A 52 10.28 -19.81 13.29
C ARG A 52 9.08 -20.29 12.48
N LEU A 53 7.94 -20.51 13.18
CA LEU A 53 6.71 -20.99 12.54
C LEU A 53 6.16 -19.98 11.53
N THR A 54 6.12 -18.69 11.88
CA THR A 54 5.65 -17.63 10.97
C THR A 54 6.55 -17.54 9.74
N LYS A 55 7.88 -17.56 9.92
CA LYS A 55 8.85 -17.55 8.81
C LYS A 55 8.74 -18.75 7.88
N LEU A 56 8.30 -19.91 8.40
CA LEU A 56 8.04 -21.09 7.58
C LEU A 56 6.72 -21.00 6.81
N LEU A 57 5.69 -20.41 7.42
CA LEU A 57 4.32 -20.37 6.86
C LEU A 57 4.11 -19.25 5.83
N PHE A 58 4.89 -18.17 5.91
CA PHE A 58 4.68 -16.99 5.07
C PHE A 58 5.93 -16.63 4.27
N PRO A 59 5.76 -16.20 3.01
CA PRO A 59 6.84 -15.58 2.25
C PRO A 59 7.41 -14.36 3.00
N PRO A 60 8.73 -14.14 2.95
CA PRO A 60 9.36 -13.00 3.64
C PRO A 60 8.72 -11.66 3.30
N TYR A 61 8.41 -11.41 2.02
CA TYR A 61 7.75 -10.19 1.57
C TYR A 61 6.44 -9.90 2.32
N ASN A 62 5.58 -10.92 2.50
CA ASN A 62 4.30 -10.73 3.16
C ASN A 62 4.44 -10.28 4.62
N ILE A 63 5.43 -10.81 5.32
CA ILE A 63 5.72 -10.42 6.71
C ILE A 63 6.27 -8.99 6.76
N GLU A 64 7.20 -8.65 5.87
CA GLU A 64 7.75 -7.30 5.82
C GLU A 64 6.69 -6.27 5.40
N TYR A 65 5.75 -6.64 4.53
CA TYR A 65 4.62 -5.78 4.16
C TYR A 65 3.66 -5.54 5.34
N LEU A 66 3.41 -6.55 6.17
CA LEU A 66 2.64 -6.39 7.40
C LEU A 66 3.36 -5.51 8.42
N LYS A 67 4.69 -5.61 8.53
CA LYS A 67 5.50 -4.71 9.37
C LYS A 67 5.39 -3.27 8.91
N LEU A 68 5.53 -3.04 7.60
CA LEU A 68 5.35 -1.71 7.02
C LEU A 68 3.99 -1.11 7.41
N ASN A 69 2.91 -1.90 7.31
CA ASN A 69 1.59 -1.43 7.72
C ASN A 69 1.50 -1.12 9.22
N ALA A 70 2.17 -1.91 10.07
CA ALA A 70 2.22 -1.63 11.51
C ALA A 70 2.94 -0.31 11.79
N PHE A 71 4.10 -0.07 11.18
CA PHE A 71 4.86 1.17 11.33
C PHE A 71 4.11 2.40 10.77
N LEU A 72 3.40 2.24 9.65
CA LEU A 72 2.55 3.31 9.10
C LEU A 72 1.42 3.71 10.05
N LEU A 73 0.84 2.75 10.78
CA LEU A 73 -0.18 3.03 11.80
C LEU A 73 0.40 3.66 13.07
N GLU A 74 1.61 3.28 13.45
CA GLU A 74 2.32 3.84 14.59
C GLU A 74 2.85 5.26 14.30
N GLY A 75 3.15 5.53 13.04
CA GLY A 75 3.67 6.82 12.58
C GLY A 75 5.18 7.01 12.82
N ASP A 76 5.93 5.91 13.05
CA ASP A 76 7.38 5.95 13.22
C ASP A 76 8.07 6.15 11.86
N GLU A 77 8.42 7.40 11.56
CA GLU A 77 8.99 7.79 10.28
C GLU A 77 10.33 7.08 9.98
N GLN A 78 11.16 6.82 11.00
CA GLN A 78 12.45 6.17 10.81
C GLN A 78 12.28 4.69 10.42
N GLU A 79 11.40 3.99 11.13
CA GLU A 79 11.09 2.60 10.83
C GLU A 79 10.37 2.45 9.49
N ILE A 80 9.51 3.40 9.13
CA ILE A 80 8.84 3.42 7.81
C ILE A 80 9.86 3.57 6.68
N ASP A 81 10.77 4.55 6.78
CA ASP A 81 11.81 4.79 5.77
C ASP A 81 12.75 3.59 5.62
N HIS A 82 13.18 3.02 6.74
CA HIS A 82 14.00 1.80 6.75
C HIS A 82 13.27 0.62 6.09
N GLN A 83 11.99 0.46 6.42
CA GLN A 83 11.18 -0.64 5.91
C GLN A 83 10.90 -0.53 4.41
N PHE A 84 10.61 0.68 3.89
CA PHE A 84 10.50 0.90 2.44
C PHE A 84 11.80 0.56 1.72
N THR A 85 12.93 1.07 2.21
CA THR A 85 14.26 0.80 1.64
C THR A 85 14.52 -0.70 1.57
N LYS A 86 14.34 -1.39 2.69
CA LYS A 86 14.52 -2.85 2.78
C LYS A 86 13.65 -3.62 1.80
N MET A 87 12.38 -3.22 1.67
CA MET A 87 11.44 -3.95 0.81
C MET A 87 11.66 -3.67 -0.68
N LEU A 88 12.14 -2.48 -1.04
CA LEU A 88 12.50 -2.15 -2.42
C LEU A 88 13.71 -2.95 -2.93
N ASP A 89 14.57 -3.46 -2.02
CA ASP A 89 15.70 -4.34 -2.36
C ASP A 89 15.28 -5.80 -2.63
N PHE A 90 14.02 -6.16 -2.36
CA PHE A 90 13.53 -7.51 -2.67
C PHE A 90 13.39 -7.71 -4.18
N ASN A 91 13.67 -8.94 -4.62
CA ASN A 91 13.35 -9.35 -5.99
C ASN A 91 11.84 -9.62 -6.11
N LEU A 92 11.10 -8.57 -6.44
CA LEU A 92 9.63 -8.57 -6.49
C LEU A 92 9.13 -8.81 -7.92
N GLY A 93 8.02 -9.52 -8.03
CA GLY A 93 7.24 -9.51 -9.26
C GLY A 93 6.67 -8.11 -9.57
N LYS A 94 6.35 -7.85 -10.85
CA LYS A 94 5.91 -6.53 -11.32
C LYS A 94 4.76 -5.94 -10.48
N THR A 95 3.73 -6.73 -10.20
CA THR A 95 2.57 -6.29 -9.40
C THR A 95 2.96 -5.87 -7.99
N GLN A 96 3.75 -6.69 -7.27
CA GLN A 96 4.21 -6.36 -5.92
C GLN A 96 5.10 -5.13 -5.89
N ARG A 97 5.96 -4.98 -6.91
CA ARG A 97 6.81 -3.80 -7.06
C ARG A 97 5.99 -2.54 -7.28
N CYS A 98 4.97 -2.63 -8.13
CA CYS A 98 4.04 -1.56 -8.41
C CYS A 98 3.32 -1.11 -7.14
N ASP A 99 2.68 -2.03 -6.42
CA ASP A 99 1.94 -1.75 -5.17
C ASP A 99 2.85 -1.11 -4.11
N LEU A 100 4.08 -1.60 -3.97
CA LEU A 100 5.03 -1.07 -3.00
C LEU A 100 5.48 0.35 -3.36
N LEU A 101 5.79 0.60 -4.65
CA LEU A 101 6.21 1.93 -5.11
C LEU A 101 5.09 2.95 -4.97
N LEU A 102 3.84 2.57 -5.30
CA LEU A 102 2.70 3.45 -5.09
C LEU A 102 2.51 3.79 -3.61
N LYS A 103 2.55 2.78 -2.74
CA LYS A 103 2.41 2.99 -1.30
C LYS A 103 3.51 3.90 -0.74
N ALA A 104 4.75 3.73 -1.18
CA ALA A 104 5.86 4.60 -0.82
C ALA A 104 5.67 6.02 -1.37
N TYR A 105 5.20 6.12 -2.62
CA TYR A 105 4.93 7.40 -3.26
C TYR A 105 3.88 8.19 -2.49
N ASP A 106 2.74 7.58 -2.16
CA ASP A 106 1.65 8.22 -1.41
C ASP A 106 2.10 8.67 -0.02
N TYR A 107 2.88 7.83 0.67
CA TYR A 107 3.46 8.18 1.96
C TYR A 107 4.35 9.42 1.86
N TYR A 108 5.34 9.43 0.95
CA TYR A 108 6.23 10.57 0.80
C TYR A 108 5.55 11.81 0.22
N LEU A 109 4.51 11.63 -0.57
CA LEU A 109 3.67 12.72 -1.07
C LEU A 109 2.94 13.42 0.08
N SER A 110 2.35 12.66 1.00
CA SER A 110 1.68 13.18 2.19
C SER A 110 2.65 13.91 3.14
N LYS A 111 3.91 13.44 3.20
CA LYS A 111 5.00 14.09 3.96
C LYS A 111 5.65 15.27 3.23
N ARG A 112 5.16 15.62 2.03
CA ARG A 112 5.76 16.68 1.18
C ARG A 112 7.26 16.46 0.92
N ASN A 113 7.71 15.22 0.88
CA ASN A 113 9.11 14.87 0.61
C ASN A 113 9.40 14.82 -0.90
N LYS A 114 9.63 16.01 -1.49
CA LYS A 114 9.91 16.16 -2.93
C LYS A 114 11.03 15.26 -3.44
N LYS A 115 12.10 15.09 -2.65
CA LYS A 115 13.28 14.29 -3.05
C LYS A 115 12.92 12.81 -3.21
N GLN A 116 12.22 12.23 -2.24
CA GLN A 116 11.80 10.83 -2.29
C GLN A 116 10.73 10.59 -3.37
N CYS A 117 9.74 11.47 -3.50
CA CYS A 117 8.76 11.39 -4.58
C CYS A 117 9.42 11.39 -5.97
N LYS A 118 10.42 12.26 -6.18
CA LYS A 118 11.17 12.31 -7.46
C LYS A 118 11.96 11.02 -7.73
N SER A 119 12.53 10.41 -6.70
CA SER A 119 13.23 9.12 -6.83
C SER A 119 12.26 8.01 -7.21
N ILE A 120 11.15 7.89 -6.49
CA ILE A 120 10.14 6.86 -6.73
C ILE A 120 9.48 7.02 -8.11
N LEU A 121 9.25 8.24 -8.58
CA LEU A 121 8.75 8.48 -9.95
C LEU A 121 9.66 7.89 -11.03
N LYS A 122 10.98 7.90 -10.84
CA LYS A 122 11.92 7.25 -11.78
C LYS A 122 11.73 5.73 -11.77
N ASP A 123 11.52 5.16 -10.58
CA ASP A 123 11.29 3.72 -10.44
C ASP A 123 9.94 3.30 -11.05
N ILE A 124 8.86 4.09 -10.81
CA ILE A 124 7.54 3.87 -11.44
C ILE A 124 7.67 3.96 -12.97
N LYS A 125 8.42 4.93 -13.50
CA LYS A 125 8.65 5.05 -14.94
C LYS A 125 9.32 3.80 -15.54
N SER A 126 10.22 3.16 -14.79
CA SER A 126 10.92 1.94 -15.24
C SER A 126 10.02 0.71 -15.30
N LEU A 127 8.83 0.74 -14.70
CA LEU A 127 7.84 -0.35 -14.78
C LEU A 127 7.11 -0.43 -16.12
N GLU A 128 7.25 0.60 -16.96
CA GLU A 128 6.57 0.73 -18.26
C GLU A 128 5.03 0.77 -18.18
N GLU A 129 4.48 1.08 -16.98
CA GLU A 129 3.05 1.32 -16.75
C GLU A 129 2.73 2.81 -17.00
N LYS A 130 2.36 3.13 -18.24
CA LYS A 130 2.21 4.52 -18.70
C LYS A 130 1.17 5.31 -17.90
N GLU A 131 -0.02 4.74 -17.70
CA GLU A 131 -1.11 5.39 -16.96
C GLU A 131 -0.68 5.69 -15.52
N LEU A 132 -0.17 4.69 -14.83
CA LEU A 132 0.32 4.83 -13.47
C LEU A 132 1.39 5.94 -13.32
N TYR A 133 2.35 5.96 -14.25
CA TYR A 133 3.37 6.99 -14.26
C TYR A 133 2.78 8.39 -14.51
N GLN A 134 1.83 8.53 -15.43
CA GLN A 134 1.19 9.82 -15.72
C GLN A 134 0.40 10.35 -14.52
N ASP A 135 -0.34 9.50 -13.83
CA ASP A 135 -1.10 9.89 -12.64
C ASP A 135 -0.17 10.31 -11.49
N ALA A 136 0.86 9.53 -11.20
CA ALA A 136 1.86 9.90 -10.21
C ALA A 136 2.59 11.20 -10.58
N LEU A 137 2.96 11.38 -11.85
CA LEU A 137 3.59 12.61 -12.33
C LEU A 137 2.66 13.83 -12.21
N LYS A 138 1.36 13.66 -12.52
CA LYS A 138 0.34 14.71 -12.36
C LYS A 138 0.31 15.21 -10.91
N CYS A 139 0.23 14.31 -9.94
CA CYS A 139 0.26 14.65 -8.51
C CYS A 139 1.56 15.38 -8.12
N TYR A 140 2.71 14.91 -8.60
CA TYR A 140 3.99 15.56 -8.35
C TYR A 140 4.03 17.00 -8.88
N LEU A 141 3.58 17.19 -10.11
CA LEU A 141 3.57 18.52 -10.76
C LEU A 141 2.65 19.50 -10.03
N ILE A 142 1.47 19.06 -9.61
CA ILE A 142 0.52 19.89 -8.85
C ILE A 142 1.11 20.30 -7.51
N ILE A 143 1.62 19.31 -6.76
CA ILE A 143 2.02 19.50 -5.37
C ILE A 143 3.36 20.22 -5.23
N PHE A 144 4.33 19.91 -6.09
CA PHE A 144 5.70 20.42 -5.94
C PHE A 144 6.14 21.43 -6.99
N GLU A 145 5.50 21.45 -8.17
CA GLU A 145 5.88 22.33 -9.27
C GLU A 145 4.81 23.41 -9.57
N LYS A 146 3.82 23.54 -8.67
CA LYS A 146 2.72 24.52 -8.77
C LYS A 146 1.96 24.47 -10.10
N CYS A 147 1.82 23.29 -10.69
CA CYS A 147 1.10 23.12 -11.95
C CYS A 147 -0.40 23.31 -11.74
N THR A 148 -1.05 24.05 -12.65
CA THR A 148 -2.50 24.37 -12.58
C THR A 148 -3.26 23.92 -13.83
N LYS A 149 -2.58 23.26 -14.77
CA LYS A 149 -3.15 22.90 -16.08
C LYS A 149 -4.23 21.81 -16.06
N TYR A 150 -4.43 21.15 -14.92
CA TYR A 150 -5.36 20.03 -14.80
C TYR A 150 -6.70 20.41 -14.15
N VAL A 151 -6.95 21.69 -13.89
CA VAL A 151 -8.18 22.15 -13.21
C VAL A 151 -9.44 21.72 -13.98
N ASP A 152 -9.55 22.10 -15.24
CA ASP A 152 -10.75 21.83 -16.05
C ASP A 152 -10.99 20.32 -16.23
N GLU A 153 -9.91 19.55 -16.46
CA GLU A 153 -9.96 18.10 -16.55
C GLU A 153 -10.51 17.49 -15.25
N MET A 154 -9.96 17.88 -14.11
CA MET A 154 -10.34 17.34 -12.80
C MET A 154 -11.75 17.77 -12.39
N GLU A 155 -12.15 19.02 -12.65
CA GLU A 155 -13.54 19.46 -12.39
C GLU A 155 -14.56 18.66 -13.21
N SER A 156 -14.24 18.35 -14.47
CA SER A 156 -15.12 17.54 -15.31
C SER A 156 -15.26 16.09 -14.81
N GLN A 157 -14.22 15.53 -14.22
CA GLN A 157 -14.22 14.15 -13.69
C GLN A 157 -15.04 14.00 -12.41
N LEU A 158 -15.16 15.06 -11.60
CA LEU A 158 -15.90 14.99 -10.31
C LEU A 158 -17.34 14.51 -10.44
N HIS A 159 -17.99 14.77 -11.58
CA HIS A 159 -19.39 14.40 -11.78
C HIS A 159 -19.63 12.88 -11.93
N SER A 160 -18.60 12.11 -12.27
CA SER A 160 -18.68 10.67 -12.56
C SER A 160 -18.07 9.78 -11.49
N MET A 161 -17.49 10.34 -10.43
CA MET A 161 -16.74 9.60 -9.41
C MET A 161 -17.56 9.28 -8.17
N ASP A 162 -17.18 8.22 -7.44
CA ASP A 162 -17.71 7.94 -6.11
C ASP A 162 -17.09 8.86 -5.03
N SER A 163 -17.63 8.82 -3.80
CA SER A 163 -17.24 9.76 -2.74
C SER A 163 -15.75 9.70 -2.39
N LYS A 164 -15.14 8.51 -2.38
CA LYS A 164 -13.72 8.37 -2.00
C LYS A 164 -12.78 8.88 -3.07
N GLU A 165 -13.09 8.59 -4.33
CA GLU A 165 -12.32 9.08 -5.48
C GLU A 165 -12.45 10.60 -5.57
N LYS A 166 -13.64 11.16 -5.30
CA LYS A 166 -13.87 12.61 -5.22
C LYS A 166 -12.98 13.29 -4.21
N SER A 167 -12.89 12.76 -2.98
CA SER A 167 -12.09 13.35 -1.91
C SER A 167 -10.66 13.64 -2.34
N TYR A 168 -10.01 12.67 -3.00
CA TYR A 168 -8.64 12.86 -3.45
C TYR A 168 -8.52 13.89 -4.59
N LEU A 169 -9.45 13.86 -5.54
CA LEU A 169 -9.47 14.79 -6.65
C LEU A 169 -9.73 16.23 -6.18
N GLU A 170 -10.67 16.42 -5.26
CA GLU A 170 -10.98 17.69 -4.61
C GLU A 170 -9.78 18.24 -3.83
N TYR A 171 -9.04 17.38 -3.14
CA TYR A 171 -7.79 17.77 -2.51
C TYR A 171 -6.76 18.31 -3.52
N LEU A 172 -6.57 17.66 -4.67
CA LEU A 172 -5.67 18.14 -5.72
C LEU A 172 -6.17 19.43 -6.37
N LEU A 173 -7.48 19.59 -6.54
CA LEU A 173 -8.09 20.83 -7.01
C LEU A 173 -7.85 21.97 -6.02
N SER A 174 -7.98 21.72 -4.72
CA SER A 174 -7.71 22.74 -3.70
C SER A 174 -6.29 23.30 -3.82
N ILE A 175 -5.30 22.44 -4.07
CA ILE A 175 -3.89 22.84 -4.26
C ILE A 175 -3.73 23.62 -5.57
N GLN A 176 -4.37 23.19 -6.66
CA GLN A 176 -4.27 23.93 -7.93
C GLN A 176 -4.88 25.32 -7.83
N TYR A 177 -6.02 25.49 -7.15
CA TYR A 177 -6.62 26.80 -6.92
C TYR A 177 -5.79 27.66 -5.95
N GLU A 178 -5.13 27.06 -4.96
CA GLU A 178 -4.12 27.76 -4.14
C GLU A 178 -2.97 28.29 -5.01
N ASN A 179 -2.46 27.44 -5.92
CA ASN A 179 -1.41 27.82 -6.87
C ASN A 179 -1.86 28.94 -7.85
N LEU A 180 -3.14 29.02 -8.18
CA LEU A 180 -3.75 30.09 -8.98
C LEU A 180 -4.01 31.38 -8.18
N GLY A 181 -3.93 31.32 -6.83
CA GLY A 181 -4.27 32.46 -5.96
C GLY A 181 -5.77 32.60 -5.70
N ASP A 182 -6.60 31.65 -6.12
CA ASP A 182 -8.06 31.65 -5.85
C ASP A 182 -8.33 30.94 -4.50
N SER A 183 -8.21 31.71 -3.43
CA SER A 183 -8.43 31.23 -2.06
C SER A 183 -9.88 30.75 -1.83
N ASN A 184 -10.86 31.32 -2.52
CA ASN A 184 -12.26 30.91 -2.34
C ASN A 184 -12.49 29.48 -2.85
N LYS A 185 -12.09 29.21 -4.08
CA LYS A 185 -12.20 27.86 -4.65
C LYS A 185 -11.26 26.86 -3.96
N SER A 186 -10.06 27.27 -3.57
CA SER A 186 -9.15 26.43 -2.79
C SER A 186 -9.80 25.95 -1.50
N ASN A 187 -10.37 26.86 -0.69
CA ASN A 187 -11.05 26.51 0.55
C ASN A 187 -12.28 25.63 0.31
N PHE A 188 -13.10 25.96 -0.71
CA PHE A 188 -14.26 25.15 -1.08
C PHE A 188 -13.87 23.70 -1.36
N TYR A 189 -12.91 23.44 -2.24
CA TYR A 189 -12.50 22.09 -2.57
C TYR A 189 -11.81 21.38 -1.41
N LYS A 190 -11.10 22.11 -0.55
CA LYS A 190 -10.52 21.55 0.67
C LYS A 190 -11.59 21.04 1.64
N GLU A 191 -12.66 21.80 1.85
CA GLU A 191 -13.79 21.41 2.69
C GLU A 191 -14.52 20.19 2.09
N GLN A 192 -14.79 20.21 0.76
CA GLN A 192 -15.42 19.05 0.10
C GLN A 192 -14.59 17.78 0.24
N SER A 193 -13.27 17.87 0.09
CA SER A 193 -12.39 16.70 0.26
C SER A 193 -12.45 16.09 1.66
N LEU A 194 -12.63 16.91 2.70
CA LEU A 194 -12.80 16.42 4.08
C LEU A 194 -14.15 15.74 4.29
N ILE A 195 -15.22 16.28 3.70
CA ILE A 195 -16.57 15.71 3.77
C ILE A 195 -16.59 14.32 3.10
N HIS A 196 -15.98 14.17 1.92
CA HIS A 196 -15.98 12.91 1.19
C HIS A 196 -14.96 11.89 1.70
N SER A 197 -14.04 12.28 2.60
CA SER A 197 -13.05 11.39 3.21
C SER A 197 -13.55 10.67 4.47
N SER A 198 -14.70 11.05 5.04
CA SER A 198 -15.28 10.54 6.29
C SER A 198 -16.07 9.22 6.17
#